data_5cf2e0aaa4d5233d03df7c2e700acdbe
#
_entry.id   5cf2e0aaa4d5233d03df7c2e700acdbe
#
_cell.length_a   1.000
_cell.length_b   1.000
_cell.length_c   1.000
_cell.angle_alpha   90.00
_cell.angle_beta   90.00
_cell.angle_gamma   90.00
#
_symmetry.space_group_name_H-M   'P 1'
#
loop_
_entity.id
_entity.type
_entity.pdbx_description
1 polymer ?
#
loop_
_entity_poly.entity_id
_entity_poly.type
_entity_poly.pdbx_seq_one_letter_code
_entity_poly.pdbx_strand_id
1 'polypeptide(L)'
;MDKSLPVRQTDTFSGELFMASQALIKDFETYLGKENVFSSEADRQTYAYDAAVLKPVIPSFVLRPTSAEQLGWCVKKLYDEGIPMTVRGAGTNLSGGTIPDKTETAVILTNGLNRIIEVNDQDLYAVVEPGVITADLAAAALQKNLFYPPDPGSMAVSTIGGNIAENAGGLRGL
;
A
#
# COMPACT_ATOMS: atom_id res chain seq x y z
N MET A 1 26.35 26.78 20.72
CA MET A 1 26.90 25.61 19.99
C MET A 1 25.81 25.08 19.09
N ASP A 2 25.80 25.58 17.87
CA ASP A 2 24.86 25.20 16.83
C ASP A 2 25.35 23.89 16.18
N LYS A 3 24.57 22.82 16.31
CA LYS A 3 24.79 21.55 15.60
C LYS A 3 23.74 21.43 14.50
N SER A 4 23.93 22.22 13.44
CA SER A 4 23.22 21.97 12.18
C SER A 4 23.68 20.63 11.61
N LEU A 5 22.75 19.67 11.50
CA LEU A 5 22.98 18.42 10.78
C LEU A 5 23.32 18.74 9.32
N PRO A 6 24.27 18.05 8.70
CA PRO A 6 24.59 18.28 7.31
C PRO A 6 23.40 17.91 6.43
N VAL A 7 22.83 18.88 5.75
CA VAL A 7 21.93 18.68 4.62
C VAL A 7 22.73 17.92 3.56
N ARG A 8 22.35 16.65 3.27
CA ARG A 8 22.90 15.93 2.12
C ARG A 8 22.60 16.77 0.87
N GLN A 9 23.65 17.20 0.18
CA GLN A 9 23.52 17.77 -1.15
C GLN A 9 22.73 16.79 -2.01
N THR A 10 21.63 17.27 -2.58
CA THR A 10 20.92 16.59 -3.65
C THR A 10 21.78 16.62 -4.89
N ASP A 11 22.59 15.58 -5.09
CA ASP A 11 23.24 15.35 -6.37
C ASP A 11 22.12 15.22 -7.41
N THR A 12 22.23 16.03 -8.45
CA THR A 12 21.41 16.00 -9.66
C THR A 12 21.59 14.64 -10.33
N PHE A 13 20.74 13.69 -9.97
CA PHE A 13 20.66 12.40 -10.67
C PHE A 13 20.16 12.65 -12.09
N SER A 14 21.07 12.44 -13.06
CA SER A 14 20.75 12.44 -14.48
C SER A 14 19.67 11.39 -14.77
N GLY A 15 18.65 11.74 -15.59
CA GLY A 15 17.47 10.94 -15.86
C GLY A 15 17.69 9.57 -16.53
N GLU A 16 18.91 9.06 -16.57
CA GLU A 16 19.26 7.73 -17.12
C GLU A 16 19.39 6.64 -16.04
N LEU A 17 19.22 6.94 -14.74
CA LEU A 17 19.65 6.01 -13.68
C LEU A 17 18.52 5.34 -12.89
N PHE A 18 17.27 5.45 -13.27
CA PHE A 18 16.20 4.84 -12.46
C PHE A 18 15.17 4.00 -13.23
N MET A 19 15.64 3.20 -14.10
CA MET A 19 15.04 1.87 -14.29
C MET A 19 15.62 0.99 -13.19
N ALA A 20 14.78 0.55 -12.23
CA ALA A 20 15.23 -0.43 -11.25
C ALA A 20 16.03 -1.50 -11.98
N SER A 21 17.24 -1.79 -11.53
CA SER A 21 18.10 -2.69 -12.28
C SER A 21 17.36 -4.00 -12.51
N GLN A 22 17.49 -4.62 -13.67
CA GLN A 22 16.85 -5.92 -13.95
C GLN A 22 17.21 -6.97 -12.87
N ALA A 23 18.38 -6.83 -12.26
CA ALA A 23 18.80 -7.65 -11.13
C ALA A 23 17.90 -7.45 -9.90
N LEU A 24 17.56 -6.22 -9.56
CA LEU A 24 16.68 -5.91 -8.43
C LEU A 24 15.26 -6.44 -8.65
N ILE A 25 14.70 -6.25 -9.85
CA ILE A 25 13.39 -6.81 -10.20
C ILE A 25 13.41 -8.34 -10.04
N LYS A 26 14.47 -9.00 -10.52
CA LYS A 26 14.64 -10.44 -10.40
C LYS A 26 14.75 -10.91 -8.94
N ASP A 27 15.38 -10.13 -8.06
CA ASP A 27 15.40 -10.42 -6.62
C ASP A 27 13.98 -10.42 -6.05
N PHE A 28 13.17 -9.40 -6.38
CA PHE A 28 11.77 -9.35 -5.97
C PHE A 28 10.95 -10.50 -6.55
N GLU A 29 11.10 -10.81 -7.84
CA GLU A 29 10.42 -11.95 -8.49
C GLU A 29 10.78 -13.28 -7.82
N THR A 30 12.04 -13.44 -7.43
CA THR A 30 12.50 -14.68 -6.76
C THR A 30 11.89 -14.85 -5.38
N TYR A 31 11.73 -13.75 -4.63
CA TYR A 31 11.24 -13.81 -3.26
C TYR A 31 9.71 -13.76 -3.15
N LEU A 32 9.05 -12.96 -3.99
CA LEU A 32 7.59 -12.77 -3.96
C LEU A 32 6.82 -13.72 -4.90
N GLY A 33 7.49 -14.27 -5.91
CA GLY A 33 6.86 -14.84 -7.09
C GLY A 33 6.64 -13.80 -8.18
N LYS A 34 6.86 -14.19 -9.43
CA LYS A 34 6.80 -13.29 -10.60
C LYS A 34 5.44 -12.61 -10.76
N GLU A 35 4.35 -13.30 -10.41
CA GLU A 35 2.97 -12.81 -10.44
C GLU A 35 2.68 -11.70 -9.42
N ASN A 36 3.62 -11.44 -8.51
CA ASN A 36 3.53 -10.43 -7.47
C ASN A 36 4.47 -9.22 -7.70
N VAL A 37 5.11 -9.16 -8.87
CA VAL A 37 6.01 -8.06 -9.27
C VAL A 37 5.55 -7.50 -10.61
N PHE A 38 5.07 -6.27 -10.60
CA PHE A 38 4.50 -5.60 -11.77
C PHE A 38 5.49 -4.55 -12.28
N SER A 39 6.23 -4.88 -13.31
CA SER A 39 7.28 -4.03 -13.89
C SER A 39 7.00 -3.58 -15.32
N SER A 40 6.01 -4.19 -16.01
CA SER A 40 5.62 -3.74 -17.34
C SER A 40 4.98 -2.35 -17.29
N GLU A 41 5.10 -1.57 -18.34
CA GLU A 41 4.52 -0.23 -18.40
C GLU A 41 2.99 -0.27 -18.22
N ALA A 42 2.32 -1.24 -18.87
CA ALA A 42 0.87 -1.40 -18.78
C ALA A 42 0.42 -1.68 -17.35
N ASP A 43 1.13 -2.55 -16.62
CA ASP A 43 0.82 -2.85 -15.23
C ASP A 43 1.02 -1.61 -14.34
N ARG A 44 2.16 -0.92 -14.47
CA ARG A 44 2.50 0.26 -13.68
C ARG A 44 1.52 1.42 -13.86
N GLN A 45 0.99 1.61 -15.07
CA GLN A 45 -0.01 2.63 -15.37
C GLN A 45 -1.29 2.46 -14.53
N THR A 46 -1.68 1.23 -14.17
CA THR A 46 -2.87 0.97 -13.35
C THR A 46 -2.71 1.47 -11.91
N TYR A 47 -1.49 1.74 -11.47
CA TYR A 47 -1.18 2.23 -10.12
C TYR A 47 -0.66 3.67 -10.10
N ALA A 48 -0.73 4.36 -11.23
CA ALA A 48 -0.26 5.75 -11.36
C ALA A 48 -1.23 6.78 -10.78
N TYR A 49 -2.45 6.40 -10.47
CA TYR A 49 -3.55 7.28 -10.03
C TYR A 49 -4.40 6.61 -8.95
N ASP A 50 -5.20 7.39 -8.26
CA ASP A 50 -6.24 6.94 -7.32
C ASP A 50 -7.58 7.65 -7.64
N ALA A 51 -8.48 7.76 -6.68
CA ALA A 51 -9.75 8.45 -6.89
C ALA A 51 -9.65 9.97 -6.79
N ALA A 52 -8.48 10.53 -6.44
CA ALA A 52 -8.25 11.97 -6.43
C ALA A 52 -8.08 12.51 -7.86
N VAL A 53 -8.52 13.75 -8.08
CA VAL A 53 -8.32 14.44 -9.38
C VAL A 53 -6.94 15.10 -9.38
N LEU A 54 -5.90 14.27 -9.43
CA LEU A 54 -4.50 14.70 -9.44
C LEU A 54 -3.77 14.16 -10.68
N LYS A 55 -2.60 14.74 -10.97
CA LYS A 55 -1.77 14.27 -12.08
C LYS A 55 -1.24 12.88 -11.80
N PRO A 56 -1.46 11.90 -12.70
CA PRO A 56 -0.90 10.55 -12.55
C PRO A 56 0.64 10.58 -12.55
N VAL A 57 1.24 9.72 -11.72
CA VAL A 57 2.69 9.47 -11.70
C VAL A 57 2.91 7.97 -11.78
N ILE A 58 3.55 7.51 -12.87
CA ILE A 58 3.82 6.09 -13.09
C ILE A 58 4.95 5.65 -12.17
N PRO A 59 4.73 4.66 -11.27
CA PRO A 59 5.77 4.14 -10.39
C PRO A 59 6.89 3.41 -11.16
N SER A 60 8.05 3.24 -10.54
CA SER A 60 9.16 2.47 -11.11
C SER A 60 8.79 0.98 -11.26
N PHE A 61 8.12 0.41 -10.27
CA PHE A 61 7.51 -0.92 -10.26
C PHE A 61 6.53 -1.04 -9.09
N VAL A 62 5.80 -2.14 -9.06
CA VAL A 62 4.79 -2.40 -8.02
C VAL A 62 5.00 -3.78 -7.44
N LEU A 63 4.93 -3.91 -6.13
CA LEU A 63 5.13 -5.13 -5.37
C LEU A 63 3.86 -5.51 -4.62
N ARG A 64 3.50 -6.80 -4.64
CA ARG A 64 2.36 -7.34 -3.91
C ARG A 64 2.78 -8.44 -2.95
N PRO A 65 3.32 -8.11 -1.76
CA PRO A 65 3.59 -9.10 -0.74
C PRO A 65 2.30 -9.79 -0.28
N THR A 66 2.39 -11.09 0.03
CA THR A 66 1.27 -11.95 0.47
C THR A 66 1.43 -12.41 1.92
N SER A 67 2.50 -11.99 2.60
CA SER A 67 2.72 -12.21 4.02
C SER A 67 3.40 -11.00 4.66
N ALA A 68 3.25 -10.87 5.98
CA ALA A 68 3.93 -9.82 6.76
C ALA A 68 5.46 -9.92 6.65
N GLU A 69 6.00 -11.15 6.55
CA GLU A 69 7.43 -11.39 6.35
C GLU A 69 7.89 -10.85 4.99
N GLN A 70 7.15 -11.14 3.91
CA GLN A 70 7.44 -10.62 2.59
C GLN A 70 7.35 -9.08 2.56
N LEU A 71 6.34 -8.50 3.23
CA LEU A 71 6.22 -7.04 3.34
C LEU A 71 7.44 -6.44 4.03
N GLY A 72 7.85 -6.98 5.18
CA GLY A 72 9.02 -6.52 5.92
C GLY A 72 10.30 -6.61 5.09
N TRP A 73 10.48 -7.70 4.35
CA TRP A 73 11.61 -7.86 3.44
C TRP A 73 11.60 -6.83 2.30
N CYS A 74 10.44 -6.59 1.67
CA CYS A 74 10.30 -5.57 0.62
C CYS A 74 10.68 -4.18 1.12
N VAL A 75 10.13 -3.78 2.27
CA VAL A 75 10.41 -2.46 2.88
C VAL A 75 11.90 -2.32 3.17
N LYS A 76 12.52 -3.36 3.79
CA LYS A 76 13.95 -3.35 4.08
C LYS A 76 14.77 -3.26 2.81
N LYS A 77 14.47 -4.07 1.79
CA LYS A 77 15.22 -4.07 0.53
C LYS A 77 15.13 -2.72 -0.19
N LEU A 78 13.93 -2.13 -0.27
CA LEU A 78 13.75 -0.79 -0.86
C LEU A 78 14.51 0.28 -0.09
N TYR A 79 14.49 0.21 1.24
CA TYR A 79 15.22 1.14 2.10
C TYR A 79 16.73 1.04 1.88
N ASP A 80 17.29 -0.18 1.86
CA ASP A 80 18.72 -0.44 1.64
C ASP A 80 19.20 0.06 0.26
N GLU A 81 18.33 -0.03 -0.76
CA GLU A 81 18.59 0.45 -2.12
C GLU A 81 18.30 1.97 -2.30
N GLY A 82 17.79 2.65 -1.26
CA GLY A 82 17.45 4.07 -1.31
C GLY A 82 16.27 4.40 -2.22
N ILE A 83 15.38 3.43 -2.47
CA ILE A 83 14.20 3.58 -3.32
C ILE A 83 13.03 4.09 -2.49
N PRO A 84 12.44 5.26 -2.83
CA PRO A 84 11.25 5.73 -2.17
C PRO A 84 10.08 4.77 -2.42
N MET A 85 9.18 4.67 -1.43
CA MET A 85 8.05 3.75 -1.52
C MET A 85 6.75 4.42 -1.10
N THR A 86 5.66 4.05 -1.78
CA THR A 86 4.28 4.44 -1.46
C THR A 86 3.47 3.18 -1.20
N VAL A 87 2.69 3.17 -0.12
CA VAL A 87 1.80 2.04 0.21
C VAL A 87 0.42 2.28 -0.38
N ARG A 88 -0.19 1.23 -0.96
CA ARG A 88 -1.50 1.30 -1.59
C ARG A 88 -2.39 0.14 -1.17
N GLY A 89 -3.58 0.45 -0.68
CA GLY A 89 -4.70 -0.47 -0.59
C GLY A 89 -5.45 -0.56 -1.93
N ALA A 90 -6.73 -0.22 -1.94
CA ALA A 90 -7.55 -0.19 -3.14
C ALA A 90 -7.42 1.10 -3.98
N GLY A 91 -6.81 2.16 -3.45
CA GLY A 91 -6.68 3.45 -4.14
C GLY A 91 -8.00 4.22 -4.24
N THR A 92 -8.89 4.06 -3.28
CA THR A 92 -10.20 4.73 -3.22
C THR A 92 -10.17 6.09 -2.50
N ASN A 93 -9.00 6.49 -2.01
CA ASN A 93 -8.80 7.77 -1.33
C ASN A 93 -8.94 8.98 -2.29
N LEU A 94 -9.33 10.11 -1.73
CA LEU A 94 -9.44 11.39 -2.44
C LEU A 94 -8.30 12.35 -2.10
N SER A 95 -7.34 11.91 -1.31
CA SER A 95 -6.20 12.70 -0.83
C SER A 95 -4.98 12.67 -1.75
N GLY A 96 -4.93 11.69 -2.67
CA GLY A 96 -3.74 11.43 -3.49
C GLY A 96 -2.65 10.63 -2.76
N GLY A 97 -2.93 10.13 -1.56
CA GLY A 97 -1.95 9.45 -0.70
C GLY A 97 -1.37 8.15 -1.26
N THR A 98 -1.99 7.58 -2.31
CA THR A 98 -1.49 6.37 -2.98
C THR A 98 -0.83 6.65 -4.33
N ILE A 99 -0.79 7.90 -4.77
CA ILE A 99 -0.07 8.32 -5.99
C ILE A 99 1.41 8.48 -5.62
N PRO A 100 2.34 7.89 -6.38
CA PRO A 100 3.77 8.15 -6.21
C PRO A 100 4.10 9.65 -6.31
N ASP A 101 5.02 10.14 -5.50
CA ASP A 101 5.49 11.53 -5.57
C ASP A 101 6.40 11.78 -6.79
N LYS A 102 7.06 10.74 -7.27
CA LYS A 102 7.96 10.74 -8.43
C LYS A 102 8.08 9.36 -9.07
N THR A 103 8.60 9.31 -10.29
CA THR A 103 8.67 8.10 -11.13
C THR A 103 9.62 7.02 -10.57
N GLU A 104 10.56 7.39 -9.70
CA GLU A 104 11.48 6.46 -9.04
C GLU A 104 10.83 5.69 -7.88
N THR A 105 9.66 6.12 -7.43
CA THR A 105 8.96 5.51 -6.29
C THR A 105 8.42 4.12 -6.65
N ALA A 106 8.65 3.15 -5.78
CA ALA A 106 7.99 1.85 -5.82
C ALA A 106 6.64 1.90 -5.11
N VAL A 107 5.64 1.18 -5.62
CA VAL A 107 4.36 1.00 -4.92
C VAL A 107 4.32 -0.37 -4.26
N ILE A 108 3.91 -0.42 -2.98
CA ILE A 108 3.67 -1.66 -2.25
C ILE A 108 2.16 -1.83 -2.08
N LEU A 109 1.60 -2.89 -2.66
CA LEU A 109 0.19 -3.23 -2.53
C LEU A 109 -0.06 -4.04 -1.26
N THR A 110 -1.07 -3.65 -0.50
CA THR A 110 -1.48 -4.40 0.70
C THR A 110 -2.59 -5.42 0.42
N ASN A 111 -3.16 -5.44 -0.78
CA ASN A 111 -4.27 -6.34 -1.13
C ASN A 111 -3.90 -7.83 -1.17
N GLY A 112 -2.60 -8.17 -1.15
CA GLY A 112 -2.12 -9.53 -0.94
C GLY A 112 -2.19 -10.00 0.52
N LEU A 113 -2.36 -9.09 1.46
CA LEU A 113 -2.48 -9.31 2.90
C LEU A 113 -3.96 -9.12 3.28
N ASN A 114 -4.80 -10.10 3.02
CA ASN A 114 -6.26 -9.96 3.07
C ASN A 114 -6.97 -10.98 3.95
N ARG A 115 -6.29 -11.54 4.94
CA ARG A 115 -6.88 -12.53 5.85
C ARG A 115 -7.59 -11.85 7.01
N ILE A 116 -8.81 -12.31 7.34
CA ILE A 116 -9.46 -12.09 8.63
C ILE A 116 -8.93 -13.19 9.55
N ILE A 117 -8.10 -12.82 10.53
CA ILE A 117 -7.41 -13.77 11.40
C ILE A 117 -8.32 -14.19 12.54
N GLU A 118 -9.02 -13.22 13.14
CA GLU A 118 -9.91 -13.47 14.26
C GLU A 118 -11.03 -12.42 14.29
N VAL A 119 -12.23 -12.83 14.65
CA VAL A 119 -13.33 -11.97 15.12
C VAL A 119 -13.75 -12.49 16.48
N ASN A 120 -13.45 -11.75 17.54
CA ASN A 120 -13.73 -12.10 18.91
C ASN A 120 -15.03 -11.41 19.37
N ASP A 121 -16.05 -12.22 19.67
CA ASP A 121 -17.39 -11.77 20.05
C ASP A 121 -17.54 -11.51 21.55
N GLN A 122 -16.59 -11.95 22.36
CA GLN A 122 -16.59 -11.70 23.81
C GLN A 122 -15.91 -10.37 24.14
N ASP A 123 -14.75 -10.11 23.54
CA ASP A 123 -13.96 -8.92 23.81
C ASP A 123 -14.16 -7.81 22.76
N LEU A 124 -15.02 -8.06 21.75
CA LEU A 124 -15.46 -7.11 20.72
C LEU A 124 -14.32 -6.52 19.89
N TYR A 125 -13.37 -7.36 19.47
CA TYR A 125 -12.30 -6.94 18.56
C TYR A 125 -12.21 -7.87 17.33
N ALA A 126 -11.52 -7.40 16.30
CA ALA A 126 -11.10 -8.22 15.16
C ALA A 126 -9.60 -8.03 14.89
N VAL A 127 -8.93 -9.12 14.53
CA VAL A 127 -7.56 -9.11 14.03
C VAL A 127 -7.61 -9.41 12.54
N VAL A 128 -7.17 -8.45 11.74
CA VAL A 128 -7.24 -8.54 10.28
C VAL A 128 -5.94 -8.03 9.63
N GLU A 129 -5.66 -8.51 8.45
CA GLU A 129 -4.60 -7.96 7.63
C GLU A 129 -5.06 -6.67 6.91
N PRO A 130 -4.15 -5.76 6.54
CA PRO A 130 -4.50 -4.43 6.04
C PRO A 130 -5.25 -4.42 4.71
N GLY A 131 -5.12 -5.47 3.91
CA GLY A 131 -5.79 -5.62 2.62
C GLY A 131 -7.20 -6.21 2.68
N VAL A 132 -7.71 -6.55 3.87
CA VAL A 132 -9.10 -7.01 4.04
C VAL A 132 -10.06 -5.93 3.57
N ILE A 133 -11.02 -6.30 2.74
CA ILE A 133 -12.09 -5.40 2.27
C ILE A 133 -13.02 -5.06 3.43
N THR A 134 -13.43 -3.81 3.53
CA THR A 134 -14.28 -3.30 4.61
C THR A 134 -15.61 -4.07 4.70
N ALA A 135 -16.25 -4.34 3.56
CA ALA A 135 -17.49 -5.11 3.50
C ALA A 135 -17.31 -6.55 3.99
N ASP A 136 -16.16 -7.17 3.72
CA ASP A 136 -15.87 -8.54 4.15
C ASP A 136 -15.73 -8.63 5.68
N LEU A 137 -15.05 -7.64 6.30
CA LEU A 137 -15.00 -7.56 7.75
C LEU A 137 -16.38 -7.31 8.36
N ALA A 138 -17.18 -6.41 7.78
CA ALA A 138 -18.55 -6.17 8.24
C ALA A 138 -19.42 -7.43 8.16
N ALA A 139 -19.30 -8.19 7.07
CA ALA A 139 -19.99 -9.47 6.91
C ALA A 139 -19.52 -10.53 7.92
N ALA A 140 -18.23 -10.62 8.18
CA ALA A 140 -17.68 -11.55 9.18
C ALA A 140 -18.12 -11.20 10.61
N ALA A 141 -18.18 -9.92 10.95
CA ALA A 141 -18.70 -9.45 12.23
C ALA A 141 -20.18 -9.81 12.40
N LEU A 142 -20.99 -9.63 11.34
CA LEU A 142 -22.42 -9.95 11.37
C LEU A 142 -22.67 -11.46 11.61
N GLN A 143 -21.82 -12.35 11.11
CA GLN A 143 -21.90 -13.79 11.38
C GLN A 143 -21.70 -14.12 12.87
N LYS A 144 -21.10 -13.21 13.63
CA LYS A 144 -20.90 -13.30 15.08
C LYS A 144 -21.94 -12.48 15.86
N ASN A 145 -23.01 -11.99 15.22
CA ASN A 145 -23.99 -11.06 15.78
C ASN A 145 -23.36 -9.74 16.27
N LEU A 146 -22.26 -9.33 15.67
CA LEU A 146 -21.59 -8.07 15.92
C LEU A 146 -21.84 -7.08 14.78
N PHE A 147 -21.66 -5.81 15.07
CA PHE A 147 -21.78 -4.74 14.09
C PHE A 147 -20.43 -4.01 13.94
N TYR A 148 -19.95 -3.88 12.71
CA TYR A 148 -18.77 -3.07 12.40
C TYR A 148 -19.24 -1.66 11.98
N PRO A 149 -19.02 -0.60 12.84
CA PRO A 149 -19.63 0.71 12.62
C PRO A 149 -19.11 1.49 11.40
N PRO A 150 -17.79 1.49 11.06
CA PRO A 150 -17.31 2.28 9.93
C PRO A 150 -17.97 1.90 8.62
N ASP A 151 -18.48 2.91 7.91
CA ASP A 151 -19.29 2.77 6.69
C ASP A 151 -18.85 3.81 5.64
N PRO A 152 -17.60 3.76 5.16
CA PRO A 152 -17.16 4.64 4.09
C PRO A 152 -17.91 4.33 2.80
N GLY A 153 -18.19 5.34 1.97
CA GLY A 153 -18.90 5.16 0.70
C GLY A 153 -18.23 4.16 -0.26
N SER A 154 -16.94 3.89 -0.03
CA SER A 154 -16.14 2.90 -0.78
C SER A 154 -16.07 1.53 -0.11
N MET A 155 -16.88 1.21 0.92
CA MET A 155 -16.74 0.01 1.74
C MET A 155 -16.72 -1.31 0.95
N ALA A 156 -17.35 -1.33 -0.23
CA ALA A 156 -17.38 -2.53 -1.09
C ALA A 156 -15.99 -2.86 -1.71
N VAL A 157 -15.06 -1.92 -1.70
CA VAL A 157 -13.73 -2.06 -2.34
C VAL A 157 -12.58 -1.52 -1.48
N SER A 158 -12.84 -0.60 -0.54
CA SER A 158 -11.82 -0.06 0.35
C SER A 158 -11.26 -1.13 1.28
N THR A 159 -10.00 -0.97 1.65
CA THR A 159 -9.33 -1.90 2.56
C THR A 159 -9.25 -1.34 3.98
N ILE A 160 -9.22 -2.21 4.98
CA ILE A 160 -9.14 -1.81 6.39
C ILE A 160 -7.89 -0.96 6.66
N GLY A 161 -6.74 -1.34 6.13
CA GLY A 161 -5.51 -0.54 6.26
C GLY A 161 -5.64 0.84 5.63
N GLY A 162 -6.29 0.94 4.46
CA GLY A 162 -6.57 2.21 3.81
C GLY A 162 -7.53 3.07 4.62
N ASN A 163 -8.61 2.50 5.16
CA ASN A 163 -9.55 3.23 6.01
C ASN A 163 -8.89 3.82 7.26
N ILE A 164 -7.99 3.06 7.90
CA ILE A 164 -7.25 3.52 9.08
C ILE A 164 -6.29 4.65 8.68
N ALA A 165 -5.54 4.50 7.59
CA ALA A 165 -4.58 5.49 7.12
C ALA A 165 -5.23 6.82 6.75
N GLU A 166 -6.43 6.79 6.16
CA GLU A 166 -7.19 7.97 5.74
C GLU A 166 -8.24 8.44 6.76
N ASN A 167 -8.36 7.76 7.91
CA ASN A 167 -9.40 8.01 8.91
C ASN A 167 -10.83 7.97 8.30
N ALA A 168 -11.08 6.97 7.46
CA ALA A 168 -12.31 6.84 6.69
C ALA A 168 -13.44 6.18 7.51
N GLY A 169 -14.16 6.96 8.30
CA GLY A 169 -15.29 6.50 9.14
C GLY A 169 -16.62 6.35 8.40
N GLY A 170 -16.86 7.19 7.40
CA GLY A 170 -18.12 7.24 6.65
C GLY A 170 -19.28 7.83 7.44
N LEU A 171 -20.54 7.53 7.04
CA LEU A 171 -21.75 8.11 7.63
C LEU A 171 -21.97 7.74 9.11
N ARG A 172 -21.34 6.70 9.59
CA ARG A 172 -21.46 6.19 10.97
C ARG A 172 -20.16 6.39 11.77
N GLY A 173 -19.19 7.05 11.19
CA GLY A 173 -17.98 7.48 11.88
C GLY A 173 -18.27 8.75 12.68
N LEU A 174 -17.89 8.75 13.96
CA LEU A 174 -17.98 9.92 14.85
C LEU A 174 -16.65 10.67 14.84
#